data_f2d275977800a991669cd99a08d9e02b
#
_entry.id   f2d275977800a991669cd99a08d9e02b
#
_cell.length_a   1.000
_cell.length_b   1.000
_cell.length_c   1.000
_cell.angle_alpha   90.00
_cell.angle_beta   90.00
_cell.angle_gamma   90.00
#
_symmetry.space_group_name_H-M   'P 1'
#
loop_
_entity.id
_entity.type
_entity.pdbx_description
1 polymer ?
#
loop_
_entity_poly.entity_id
_entity_poly.type
_entity_poly.pdbx_seq_one_letter_code
_entity_poly.pdbx_strand_id
1 'polypeptide(L)'
;SPSTEQEPKRQIKLPMGTWMGFHDGETPLMARLAVHDPEEGYYIFVNRNGVKMRQVSSRELHQLIDRGLVEILETNSNFRNEVAEVRKKLDQ
;
A
#
# COMPACT_ATOMS: atom_id res chain seq x y z
N SER A 1 -3.72 7.00 -26.10
CA SER A 1 -5.02 7.30 -25.77
C SER A 1 -5.10 8.21 -24.57
N PRO A 2 -6.04 9.01 -24.60
CA PRO A 2 -6.21 9.96 -23.51
C PRO A 2 -6.40 9.27 -22.19
N SER A 3 -6.95 8.13 -22.23
CA SER A 3 -7.18 7.45 -20.98
C SER A 3 -5.89 7.14 -20.29
N THR A 4 -4.84 6.99 -21.02
CA THR A 4 -3.60 6.73 -20.38
C THR A 4 -3.19 7.87 -19.54
N GLU A 5 -3.52 9.02 -19.91
CA GLU A 5 -3.11 10.14 -19.15
C GLU A 5 -3.78 10.17 -17.85
N GLN A 6 -4.88 9.53 -17.78
CA GLN A 6 -5.59 9.51 -16.54
C GLN A 6 -4.86 8.75 -15.50
N GLU A 7 -4.11 7.79 -15.93
CA GLU A 7 -3.45 6.93 -14.99
C GLU A 7 -2.65 7.65 -13.95
N PRO A 8 -1.87 8.61 -14.36
CA PRO A 8 -1.03 9.28 -13.38
C PRO A 8 -1.79 9.89 -12.26
N LYS A 9 -3.04 10.15 -12.48
CA LYS A 9 -3.81 10.77 -11.44
C LYS A 9 -4.12 9.84 -10.32
N ARG A 10 -4.03 8.56 -10.58
CA ARG A 10 -4.28 7.60 -9.53
C ARG A 10 -3.02 7.36 -8.76
N GLN A 11 -2.59 8.35 -8.07
CA GLN A 11 -1.37 8.21 -7.32
C GLN A 11 -1.62 7.46 -6.04
N ILE A 12 -0.68 6.62 -5.70
CA ILE A 12 -0.75 5.87 -4.47
C ILE A 12 -0.08 6.68 -3.40
N LYS A 13 -0.81 6.95 -2.34
CA LYS A 13 -0.26 7.70 -1.24
C LYS A 13 -0.19 6.82 -0.03
N LEU A 14 0.98 6.27 0.19
CA LEU A 14 1.21 5.37 1.31
C LEU A 14 2.20 6.01 2.26
N PRO A 15 1.77 6.33 3.46
CA PRO A 15 2.72 6.85 4.44
C PRO A 15 3.77 5.79 4.76
N MET A 16 4.96 6.25 5.09
CA MET A 16 5.98 5.33 5.52
C MET A 16 5.49 4.58 6.74
N GLY A 17 5.81 3.30 6.80
CA GLY A 17 5.37 2.50 7.92
C GLY A 17 4.02 1.86 7.73
N THR A 18 3.39 2.06 6.59
CA THR A 18 2.10 1.44 6.32
C THR A 18 2.28 -0.07 6.20
N TRP A 19 1.46 -0.80 6.93
CA TRP A 19 1.46 -2.26 6.83
C TRP A 19 0.51 -2.69 5.74
N MET A 20 0.95 -3.61 4.92
CA MET A 20 0.15 -4.08 3.80
C MET A 20 0.18 -5.59 3.75
N GLY A 21 -0.91 -6.15 3.25
CA GLY A 21 -0.99 -7.57 3.01
C GLY A 21 -0.99 -7.83 1.53
N PHE A 22 -0.09 -8.69 1.08
CA PHE A 22 0.00 -9.06 -0.33
C PHE A 22 -0.58 -10.44 -0.51
N HIS A 23 -1.50 -10.57 -1.42
CA HIS A 23 -2.21 -11.82 -1.64
C HIS A 23 -2.02 -12.37 -3.05
N ASP A 24 -0.88 -12.07 -3.64
CA ASP A 24 -0.64 -12.53 -5.01
C ASP A 24 0.20 -13.79 -5.07
N GLY A 25 0.40 -14.43 -3.93
CA GLY A 25 1.12 -15.70 -3.88
C GLY A 25 0.31 -16.75 -3.16
N GLU A 26 0.92 -17.87 -2.91
CA GLU A 26 0.21 -18.96 -2.24
C GLU A 26 -0.15 -18.59 -0.82
N THR A 27 0.72 -17.88 -0.14
CA THR A 27 0.44 -17.45 1.21
C THR A 27 0.50 -15.95 1.26
N PRO A 28 -0.33 -15.35 2.11
CA PRO A 28 -0.30 -13.91 2.25
C PRO A 28 1.02 -13.45 2.85
N LEU A 29 1.46 -12.30 2.41
CA LEU A 29 2.67 -11.71 2.94
C LEU A 29 2.32 -10.39 3.58
N MET A 30 2.66 -10.21 4.85
CA MET A 30 2.45 -8.95 5.53
C MET A 30 3.78 -8.24 5.66
N ALA A 31 3.82 -7.00 5.24
CA ALA A 31 5.08 -6.26 5.29
C ALA A 31 4.79 -4.77 5.40
N ARG A 32 5.76 -4.05 5.89
CA ARG A 32 5.64 -2.64 6.16
C ARG A 32 6.44 -1.84 5.15
N LEU A 33 5.89 -0.75 4.68
CA LEU A 33 6.57 0.09 3.72
C LEU A 33 7.74 0.80 4.38
N ALA A 34 8.93 0.53 3.90
CA ALA A 34 10.13 1.13 4.48
C ALA A 34 10.81 2.10 3.53
N VAL A 35 10.68 1.89 2.23
CA VAL A 35 11.33 2.75 1.27
C VAL A 35 10.40 3.00 0.10
N HIS A 36 10.34 4.23 -0.34
CA HIS A 36 9.62 4.59 -1.53
C HIS A 36 10.52 5.54 -2.32
N ASP A 37 10.93 5.13 -3.50
CA ASP A 37 11.79 5.94 -4.35
C ASP A 37 10.97 6.36 -5.57
N PRO A 38 10.45 7.59 -5.57
CA PRO A 38 9.62 8.02 -6.69
C PRO A 38 10.39 8.21 -7.98
N GLU A 39 11.66 8.52 -7.89
CA GLU A 39 12.45 8.71 -9.10
C GLU A 39 12.72 7.40 -9.80
N GLU A 40 13.10 6.40 -9.03
CA GLU A 40 13.35 5.09 -9.62
C GLU A 40 12.07 4.31 -9.76
N GLY A 41 11.04 4.69 -9.05
CA GLY A 41 9.74 4.07 -9.21
C GLY A 41 9.61 2.72 -8.54
N TYR A 42 10.00 2.61 -7.28
CA TYR A 42 9.83 1.35 -6.58
C TYR A 42 9.53 1.57 -5.11
N TYR A 43 9.03 0.50 -4.50
CA TYR A 43 8.71 0.46 -3.08
C TYR A 43 9.37 -0.77 -2.49
N ILE A 44 9.89 -0.64 -1.28
CA ILE A 44 10.47 -1.77 -0.57
C ILE A 44 9.73 -1.97 0.73
N PHE A 45 9.33 -3.22 0.96
CA PHE A 45 8.59 -3.60 2.15
C PHE A 45 9.42 -4.52 3.01
N VAL A 46 9.36 -4.32 4.30
CA VAL A 46 10.17 -5.08 5.26
C VAL A 46 9.27 -5.74 6.29
N ASN A 47 9.82 -6.71 7.01
CA ASN A 47 9.09 -7.34 8.10
C ASN A 47 9.34 -6.55 9.37
N ARG A 48 8.90 -7.10 10.49
CA ARG A 48 9.03 -6.40 11.76
C ARG A 48 10.47 -6.17 12.16
N ASN A 49 11.35 -7.02 11.70
CA ASN A 49 12.75 -6.89 12.03
C ASN A 49 13.50 -5.99 11.07
N GLY A 50 12.78 -5.41 10.11
CA GLY A 50 13.43 -4.53 9.16
C GLY A 50 14.10 -5.25 8.00
N VAL A 51 13.80 -6.52 7.84
CA VAL A 51 14.39 -7.30 6.76
C VAL A 51 13.55 -7.15 5.51
N LYS A 52 14.21 -6.91 4.40
CA LYS A 52 13.52 -6.73 3.12
C LYS A 52 12.75 -7.99 2.75
N MET A 53 11.46 -7.84 2.58
CA MET A 53 10.60 -8.94 2.22
C MET A 53 10.19 -8.89 0.77
N ARG A 54 10.03 -7.69 0.23
CA ARG A 54 9.56 -7.55 -1.12
C ARG A 54 9.89 -6.18 -1.67
N GLN A 55 10.16 -6.14 -2.95
CA GLN A 55 10.36 -4.89 -3.65
C GLN A 55 9.51 -4.93 -4.91
N VAL A 56 8.72 -3.90 -5.11
CA VAL A 56 7.84 -3.83 -6.28
C VAL A 56 8.02 -2.49 -6.95
N SER A 57 7.81 -2.47 -8.24
CA SER A 57 7.82 -1.20 -8.97
C SER A 57 6.49 -0.51 -8.75
N SER A 58 6.46 0.78 -9.03
CA SER A 58 5.22 1.53 -8.93
C SER A 58 4.15 0.92 -9.81
N ARG A 59 4.54 0.51 -11.01
CA ARG A 59 3.60 -0.10 -11.93
C ARG A 59 3.06 -1.41 -11.35
N GLU A 60 3.95 -2.20 -10.81
CA GLU A 60 3.54 -3.48 -10.25
C GLU A 60 2.58 -3.28 -9.09
N LEU A 61 2.88 -2.31 -8.25
CA LEU A 61 2.02 -2.05 -7.11
C LEU A 61 0.64 -1.59 -7.56
N HIS A 62 0.59 -0.74 -8.58
CA HIS A 62 -0.69 -0.32 -9.13
C HIS A 62 -1.49 -1.51 -9.63
N GLN A 63 -0.82 -2.42 -10.31
CA GLN A 63 -1.49 -3.58 -10.83
C GLN A 63 -2.03 -4.45 -9.71
N LEU A 64 -1.27 -4.62 -8.67
CA LEU A 64 -1.72 -5.42 -7.54
C LEU A 64 -2.93 -4.79 -6.88
N ILE A 65 -2.93 -3.49 -6.76
CA ILE A 65 -4.06 -2.79 -6.18
C ILE A 65 -5.29 -2.92 -7.07
N ASP A 66 -5.11 -2.74 -8.36
CA ASP A 66 -6.22 -2.84 -9.29
C ASP A 66 -6.85 -4.21 -9.28
N ARG A 67 -6.06 -5.22 -9.05
CA ARG A 67 -6.57 -6.58 -9.02
C ARG A 67 -7.10 -6.98 -7.64
N GLY A 68 -6.97 -6.09 -6.66
CA GLY A 68 -7.44 -6.41 -5.33
C GLY A 68 -6.55 -7.40 -4.61
N LEU A 69 -5.28 -7.45 -4.97
CA LEU A 69 -4.36 -8.40 -4.39
C LEU A 69 -3.53 -7.85 -3.26
N VAL A 70 -3.75 -6.61 -2.89
CA VAL A 70 -3.10 -6.02 -1.73
C VAL A 70 -4.14 -5.30 -0.92
N GLU A 71 -3.91 -5.25 0.38
CA GLU A 71 -4.80 -4.51 1.25
C GLU A 71 -3.96 -3.74 2.25
N ILE A 72 -4.45 -2.58 2.63
CA ILE A 72 -3.76 -1.76 3.60
C ILE A 72 -4.27 -2.17 4.97
N LEU A 73 -3.35 -2.66 5.80
CA LEU A 73 -3.73 -3.18 7.09
C LEU A 73 -3.70 -2.13 8.18
N GLU A 74 -2.69 -1.26 8.11
CA GLU A 74 -2.53 -0.31 9.18
C GLU A 74 -1.60 0.78 8.72
N THR A 75 -1.93 2.02 9.05
CA THR A 75 -1.04 3.12 8.71
C THR A 75 -0.33 3.56 9.97
N ASN A 76 0.75 4.27 9.77
CA ASN A 76 1.57 4.71 10.87
C ASN A 76 1.19 6.12 11.27
N SER A 77 -0.05 6.31 11.71
CA SER A 77 -0.48 7.64 12.10
C SER A 77 -1.76 7.55 12.88
N ASN A 78 -2.12 8.65 13.51
CA ASN A 78 -3.35 8.71 14.27
C ASN A 78 -4.57 8.78 13.37
N PHE A 79 -4.34 9.05 12.13
CA PHE A 79 -5.43 9.15 11.18
C PHE A 79 -6.26 7.89 11.19
N ARG A 80 -5.60 6.77 11.39
CA ARG A 80 -6.29 5.51 11.39
C ARG A 80 -7.35 5.45 12.50
N ASN A 81 -7.02 5.97 13.65
CA ASN A 81 -7.97 5.96 14.75
C ASN A 81 -9.18 6.82 14.45
N GLU A 82 -8.93 7.97 13.85
CA GLU A 82 -10.03 8.85 13.52
C GLU A 82 -10.95 8.22 12.50
N VAL A 83 -10.37 7.57 11.54
CA VAL A 83 -11.16 6.92 10.51
C VAL A 83 -12.01 5.83 11.14
N ALA A 84 -11.43 5.08 12.04
CA ALA A 84 -12.16 4.01 12.68
C ALA A 84 -13.35 4.55 13.46
N GLU A 85 -13.16 5.65 14.14
CA GLU A 85 -14.25 6.23 14.90
C GLU A 85 -15.36 6.72 14.00
N VAL A 86 -14.97 7.36 12.90
CA VAL A 86 -15.97 7.84 11.98
C VAL A 86 -16.79 6.68 11.44
N ARG A 87 -16.11 5.60 11.14
CA ARG A 87 -16.80 4.45 10.60
C ARG A 87 -17.78 3.88 11.61
N LYS A 88 -17.39 3.87 12.86
CA LYS A 88 -18.30 3.37 13.88
C LYS A 88 -19.57 4.20 13.93
N LYS A 89 -19.41 5.50 13.86
CA LYS A 89 -20.57 6.35 13.89
C LYS A 89 -21.47 6.11 12.71
N LEU A 90 -20.87 5.90 11.57
CA LEU A 90 -21.66 5.69 10.37
C LEU A 90 -22.43 4.39 10.43
N ASP A 91 -21.89 3.42 11.12
CA ASP A 91 -22.56 2.15 11.22
C ASP A 91 -23.77 2.19 12.12
N GLN A 92 -23.92 3.25 12.82
CA GLN A 92 -25.08 3.40 13.67
C GLN A 92 -26.12 4.19 13.00
#